data_6cd97f7fc63457d0fe8cf3a92b0e8059
#
_entry.id   6cd97f7fc63457d0fe8cf3a92b0e8059
#
_cell.length_a   1.000
_cell.length_b   1.000
_cell.length_c   1.000
_cell.angle_alpha   90.00
_cell.angle_beta   90.00
_cell.angle_gamma   90.00
#
_symmetry.space_group_name_H-M   'P 1'
#
loop_
_entity.id
_entity.type
_entity.pdbx_description
1 polymer ?
#
loop_
_entity_poly.entity_id
_entity_poly.type
_entity_poly.pdbx_seq_one_letter_code
_entity_poly.pdbx_strand_id
1 'polypeptide(L)'
;MEYDEYMKKCEEIWGRNEKLIALFKQDISDLSEKTINNHVRYVKFYIDDFLTFREPLSVEEGVDYLNECFDYFVPQKCWWSSPHMIRSVSSSVKKFYHSMYLH
;
A
#
# COMPACT_ATOMS: atom_id res chain seq x y z
N MET A 1 4.37 8.63 21.10
CA MET A 1 5.21 9.24 20.03
C MET A 1 4.73 10.66 19.81
N GLU A 2 5.62 11.62 19.86
CA GLU A 2 5.27 13.00 19.57
C GLU A 2 4.95 13.20 18.10
N TYR A 3 4.15 14.21 17.80
CA TYR A 3 3.68 14.48 16.44
C TYR A 3 4.84 14.67 15.46
N ASP A 4 5.86 15.46 15.86
CA ASP A 4 7.00 15.73 14.99
C ASP A 4 7.81 14.47 14.66
N GLU A 5 7.99 13.58 15.63
CA GLU A 5 8.66 12.29 15.41
C GLU A 5 7.84 11.39 14.50
N TYR A 6 6.52 11.38 14.71
CA TYR A 6 5.60 10.62 13.87
C TYR A 6 5.68 11.08 12.42
N MET A 7 5.58 12.39 12.19
CA MET A 7 5.63 12.95 10.85
C MET A 7 6.96 12.69 10.16
N LYS A 8 8.08 12.82 10.91
CA LYS A 8 9.40 12.54 10.35
C LYS A 8 9.50 11.09 9.88
N LYS A 9 9.03 10.14 10.67
CA LYS A 9 9.05 8.74 10.28
C LYS A 9 8.15 8.46 9.09
N CYS A 10 6.97 9.08 9.04
CA CYS A 10 6.09 8.97 7.88
C CYS A 10 6.77 9.48 6.61
N GLU A 11 7.44 10.62 6.67
CA GLU A 11 8.13 11.19 5.52
C GLU A 11 9.25 10.26 5.03
N GLU A 12 10.00 9.65 5.93
CA GLU A 12 11.03 8.67 5.58
C GLU A 12 10.42 7.46 4.88
N ILE A 13 9.30 6.95 5.41
CA ILE A 13 8.59 5.81 4.85
C ILE A 13 8.04 6.15 3.47
N TRP A 14 7.38 7.31 3.32
CA TRP A 14 6.82 7.73 2.03
C TRP A 14 7.91 7.91 0.98
N GLY A 15 9.07 8.46 1.36
CA GLY A 15 10.20 8.59 0.43
C GLY A 15 10.73 7.24 -0.05
N ARG A 16 10.82 6.26 0.86
CA ARG A 16 11.20 4.89 0.50
C ARG A 16 10.14 4.24 -0.38
N ASN A 17 8.86 4.47 -0.05
CA ASN A 17 7.75 3.91 -0.80
C ASN A 17 7.75 4.36 -2.26
N GLU A 18 8.15 5.58 -2.56
CA GLU A 18 8.26 6.06 -3.94
C GLU A 18 9.23 5.19 -4.74
N LYS A 19 10.35 4.80 -4.13
CA LYS A 19 11.33 3.92 -4.76
C LYS A 19 10.76 2.52 -4.97
N LEU A 20 10.03 2.00 -3.99
CA LEU A 20 9.40 0.70 -4.10
C LEU A 20 8.33 0.67 -5.18
N ILE A 21 7.56 1.75 -5.31
CA ILE A 21 6.56 1.88 -6.38
C ILE A 21 7.22 1.89 -7.75
N ALA A 22 8.37 2.57 -7.88
CA ALA A 22 9.10 2.58 -9.15
C ALA A 22 9.54 1.18 -9.56
N LEU A 23 10.05 0.38 -8.61
CA LEU A 23 10.39 -1.02 -8.86
C LEU A 23 9.17 -1.84 -9.24
N PHE A 24 8.07 -1.64 -8.54
CA PHE A 24 6.81 -2.33 -8.82
C PHE A 24 6.31 -2.04 -10.23
N LYS A 25 6.31 -0.78 -10.65
CA LYS A 25 5.93 -0.39 -12.02
C LYS A 25 6.79 -1.10 -13.05
N GLN A 26 8.08 -1.21 -12.80
CA GLN A 26 9.01 -1.89 -13.68
C GLN A 26 8.65 -3.37 -13.82
N ASP A 27 8.32 -4.02 -12.70
CA ASP A 27 7.98 -5.43 -12.68
C ASP A 27 6.66 -5.75 -13.40
N ILE A 28 5.74 -4.80 -13.47
CA ILE A 28 4.45 -4.98 -14.13
C ILE A 28 4.35 -4.19 -15.45
N SER A 29 5.50 -3.85 -16.04
CA SER A 29 5.55 -3.01 -17.24
C SER A 29 4.94 -3.68 -18.48
N ASP A 30 4.73 -4.98 -18.46
CA ASP A 30 4.07 -5.74 -19.52
C ASP A 30 2.54 -5.53 -19.56
N LEU A 31 1.98 -4.96 -18.49
CA LEU A 31 0.55 -4.70 -18.42
C LEU A 31 0.19 -3.38 -19.11
N SER A 32 -1.09 -3.16 -19.41
CA SER A 32 -1.54 -1.90 -20.00
C SER A 32 -1.32 -0.74 -19.03
N GLU A 33 -1.16 0.46 -19.56
CA GLU A 33 -0.97 1.68 -18.75
C GLU A 33 -2.10 1.86 -17.74
N LYS A 34 -3.35 1.64 -18.16
CA LYS A 34 -4.51 1.75 -17.28
C LYS A 34 -4.43 0.76 -16.11
N THR A 35 -4.04 -0.48 -16.39
CA THR A 35 -3.91 -1.52 -15.38
C THR A 35 -2.78 -1.20 -14.41
N ILE A 36 -1.63 -0.74 -14.94
CA ILE A 36 -0.50 -0.32 -14.10
C ILE A 36 -0.94 0.80 -13.15
N ASN A 37 -1.62 1.82 -13.67
CA ASN A 37 -2.08 2.95 -12.87
C ASN A 37 -3.05 2.53 -11.78
N ASN A 38 -3.94 1.59 -12.06
CA ASN A 38 -4.88 1.07 -11.05
C ASN A 38 -4.15 0.32 -9.95
N HIS A 39 -3.21 -0.56 -10.29
CA HIS A 39 -2.41 -1.28 -9.29
C HIS A 39 -1.61 -0.32 -8.42
N VAL A 40 -0.97 0.67 -9.04
CA VAL A 40 -0.17 1.67 -8.32
C VAL A 40 -1.05 2.45 -7.35
N ARG A 41 -2.24 2.88 -7.79
CA ARG A 41 -3.16 3.64 -6.93
C ARG A 41 -3.57 2.84 -5.70
N TYR A 42 -3.93 1.56 -5.88
CA TYR A 42 -4.35 0.71 -4.77
C TYR A 42 -3.20 0.37 -3.83
N VAL A 43 -2.01 0.12 -4.37
CA VAL A 43 -0.83 -0.14 -3.54
C VAL A 43 -0.44 1.10 -2.75
N LYS A 44 -0.46 2.29 -3.36
CA LYS A 44 -0.16 3.55 -2.66
C LYS A 44 -1.14 3.81 -1.53
N PHE A 45 -2.43 3.53 -1.74
CA PHE A 45 -3.41 3.61 -0.66
C PHE A 45 -2.98 2.75 0.53
N TYR A 46 -2.54 1.53 0.27
CA TYR A 46 -2.14 0.61 1.32
C TYR A 46 -0.85 1.08 2.01
N ILE A 47 0.22 1.38 1.27
CA ILE A 47 1.52 1.65 1.87
C ILE A 47 1.66 3.08 2.39
N ASP A 48 0.98 4.05 1.78
CA ASP A 48 1.10 5.46 2.18
C ASP A 48 0.02 5.88 3.19
N ASP A 49 -1.19 5.35 3.06
CA ASP A 49 -2.31 5.76 3.92
C ASP A 49 -2.54 4.80 5.07
N PHE A 50 -2.73 3.51 4.78
CA PHE A 50 -3.05 2.55 5.83
C PHE A 50 -1.87 2.30 6.79
N LEU A 51 -0.70 2.04 6.24
CA LEU A 51 0.46 1.67 7.07
C LEU A 51 0.98 2.82 7.93
N THR A 52 0.60 4.06 7.63
CA THR A 52 0.99 5.21 8.44
C THR A 52 -0.16 5.80 9.23
N PHE A 53 -1.34 5.15 9.25
CA PHE A 53 -2.54 5.71 9.87
C PHE A 53 -2.42 5.81 11.40
N ARG A 54 -2.02 4.74 12.07
CA ARG A 54 -1.89 4.75 13.53
C ARG A 54 -0.45 4.94 13.98
N GLU A 55 0.45 4.26 13.33
CA GLU A 55 1.89 4.36 13.57
C GLU A 55 2.60 4.15 12.24
N PRO A 56 3.79 4.76 12.07
CA PRO A 56 4.50 4.64 10.80
C PRO A 56 5.10 3.25 10.62
N LEU A 57 4.45 2.44 9.77
CA LEU A 57 4.88 1.08 9.47
C LEU A 57 5.52 1.02 8.09
N SER A 58 6.62 0.30 7.97
CA SER A 58 7.24 0.00 6.68
C SER A 58 6.45 -1.11 5.97
N VAL A 59 6.74 -1.29 4.68
CA VAL A 59 6.13 -2.35 3.88
C VAL A 59 6.38 -3.73 4.51
N GLU A 60 7.58 -3.97 5.01
CA GLU A 60 7.94 -5.25 5.65
C GLU A 60 7.12 -5.50 6.92
N GLU A 61 6.94 -4.47 7.72
CA GLU A 61 6.14 -4.57 8.94
C GLU A 61 4.65 -4.74 8.64
N GLY A 62 4.21 -4.19 7.51
CA GLY A 62 2.80 -4.18 7.12
C GLY A 62 2.22 -5.56 6.83
N VAL A 63 3.06 -6.53 6.51
CA VAL A 63 2.60 -7.89 6.21
C VAL A 63 1.73 -8.46 7.32
N ASP A 64 2.07 -8.19 8.57
CA ASP A 64 1.33 -8.71 9.72
C ASP A 64 -0.02 -8.00 9.94
N TYR A 65 -0.28 -6.91 9.20
CA TYR A 65 -1.48 -6.10 9.36
C TYR A 65 -2.44 -6.19 8.17
N LEU A 66 -2.19 -7.13 7.24
CA LEU A 66 -3.03 -7.27 6.04
C LEU A 66 -4.50 -7.55 6.39
N ASN A 67 -4.74 -8.44 7.34
CA ASN A 67 -6.10 -8.76 7.75
C ASN A 67 -6.80 -7.54 8.37
N GLU A 68 -6.09 -6.78 9.20
CA GLU A 68 -6.65 -5.57 9.78
C GLU A 68 -7.03 -4.57 8.70
N CYS A 69 -6.21 -4.43 7.66
CA CYS A 69 -6.50 -3.52 6.55
C CYS A 69 -7.81 -3.92 5.85
N PHE A 70 -7.93 -5.17 5.44
CA PHE A 70 -9.03 -5.60 4.59
C PHE A 70 -10.30 -5.96 5.36
N ASP A 71 -10.18 -6.40 6.61
CA ASP A 71 -11.33 -6.77 7.42
C ASP A 71 -11.95 -5.59 8.17
N TYR A 72 -11.13 -4.60 8.52
CA TYR A 72 -11.58 -3.49 9.36
C TYR A 72 -11.38 -2.12 8.74
N PHE A 73 -10.16 -1.78 8.35
CA PHE A 73 -9.84 -0.41 7.94
C PHE A 73 -10.59 -0.01 6.67
N VAL A 74 -10.51 -0.82 5.61
CA VAL A 74 -11.15 -0.47 4.35
C VAL A 74 -12.66 -0.42 4.49
N PRO A 75 -13.34 -1.45 5.06
CA PRO A 75 -14.79 -1.38 5.20
C PRO A 75 -15.29 -0.24 6.08
N GLN A 76 -14.55 0.13 7.14
CA GLN A 76 -15.02 1.13 8.10
C GLN A 76 -14.62 2.56 7.75
N LYS A 77 -13.45 2.75 7.15
CA LYS A 77 -12.88 4.08 6.91
C LYS A 77 -13.03 4.55 5.47
N CYS A 78 -13.28 3.63 4.55
CA CYS A 78 -13.38 3.97 3.13
C CYS A 78 -14.83 3.81 2.69
N TRP A 79 -15.60 4.89 2.80
CA TRP A 79 -17.03 4.90 2.43
C TRP A 79 -17.28 4.48 0.98
N TRP A 80 -16.27 4.64 0.12
CA TRP A 80 -16.34 4.25 -1.28
C TRP A 80 -16.07 2.76 -1.51
N SER A 81 -15.72 2.03 -0.44
CA SER A 81 -15.37 0.62 -0.58
C SER A 81 -16.60 -0.25 -0.87
N SER A 82 -16.41 -1.25 -1.70
CA SER A 82 -17.39 -2.29 -2.01
C SER A 82 -16.66 -3.62 -1.98
N PRO A 83 -17.37 -4.76 -1.95
CA PRO A 83 -16.69 -6.07 -2.05
C PRO A 83 -15.77 -6.18 -3.26
N HIS A 84 -16.18 -5.59 -4.39
CA HIS A 84 -15.35 -5.58 -5.59
C HIS A 84 -14.08 -4.75 -5.39
N MET A 85 -14.20 -3.57 -4.81
CA MET A 85 -13.05 -2.69 -4.54
C MET A 85 -12.10 -3.33 -3.55
N ILE A 86 -12.62 -3.95 -2.50
CA ILE A 86 -11.80 -4.63 -1.50
C ILE A 86 -10.99 -5.74 -2.17
N ARG A 87 -11.60 -6.53 -3.05
CA ARG A 87 -10.88 -7.57 -3.79
C ARG A 87 -9.81 -6.99 -4.71
N SER A 88 -10.10 -5.87 -5.36
CA SER A 88 -9.16 -5.21 -6.27
C SER A 88 -7.95 -4.70 -5.51
N VAL A 89 -8.15 -4.04 -4.37
CA VAL A 89 -7.05 -3.56 -3.53
C VAL A 89 -6.23 -4.73 -3.01
N SER A 90 -6.89 -5.78 -2.52
CA SER A 90 -6.22 -6.98 -2.02
C SER A 90 -5.36 -7.63 -3.10
N SER A 91 -5.89 -7.76 -4.31
CA SER A 91 -5.16 -8.34 -5.44
C SER A 91 -3.92 -7.52 -5.78
N SER A 92 -4.06 -6.19 -5.81
CA SER A 92 -2.93 -5.29 -6.12
C SER A 92 -1.86 -5.37 -5.05
N VAL A 93 -2.25 -5.40 -3.77
CA VAL A 93 -1.30 -5.50 -2.65
C VAL A 93 -0.55 -6.82 -2.67
N LYS A 94 -1.23 -7.92 -2.95
CA LYS A 94 -0.58 -9.23 -3.09
C LYS A 94 0.43 -9.24 -4.23
N LYS A 95 0.07 -8.64 -5.36
CA LYS A 95 0.97 -8.51 -6.51
C LYS A 95 2.19 -7.68 -6.16
N PHE A 96 2.00 -6.60 -5.40
CA PHE A 96 3.08 -5.75 -4.92
C PHE A 96 4.05 -6.54 -4.03
N TYR A 97 3.55 -7.27 -3.04
CA TYR A 97 4.42 -8.07 -2.17
C TYR A 97 5.15 -9.16 -2.94
N HIS A 98 4.50 -9.78 -3.91
CA HIS A 98 5.16 -10.75 -4.77
C HIS A 98 6.32 -10.11 -5.55
N SER A 99 6.09 -8.92 -6.10
CA SER A 99 7.11 -8.15 -6.79
C SER A 99 8.28 -7.83 -5.86
N MET A 100 8.00 -7.35 -4.65
CA MET A 100 9.05 -7.01 -3.68
C MET A 100 9.86 -8.23 -3.26
N TYR A 101 9.23 -9.39 -3.19
CA TYR A 101 9.93 -10.64 -2.86
C TYR A 101 11.02 -10.98 -3.90
N LEU A 102 10.86 -10.56 -5.15
CA LEU A 102 11.82 -10.80 -6.21
C LEU A 102 13.04 -9.86 -6.16
N HIS A 103 12.98 -8.85 -5.33
CA HIS A 103 14.08 -7.93 -5.10
C HIS A 103 14.68 -8.17 -3.72
#